data_01bd043594f2b834e2ea4bc45572a421
#
_entry.id   01bd043594f2b834e2ea4bc45572a421
#
_cell.length_a   1.000
_cell.length_b   1.000
_cell.length_c   1.000
_cell.angle_alpha   90.00
_cell.angle_beta   90.00
_cell.angle_gamma   90.00
#
_symmetry.space_group_name_H-M   'P 1'
#
loop_
_entity.id
_entity.type
_entity.pdbx_description
1 polymer ?
#
loop_
_entity_poly.entity_id
_entity_poly.type
_entity_poly.pdbx_seq_one_letter_code
_entity_poly.pdbx_strand_id
1 'polypeptide(L)'
;MGKYVYVDNSNVWIEGKYHSAVDKGMVANVYDAHRDQICDMPWAYDFGKLLNVACEGDTSTMKRAVLYGSRPTDNDSLWNAARNVGYEVFTPMRNVKNREKRVDTGFDKEMLKDLYKNVIGADDEIILVIGDSDHIPVAEAIEEEGKQFTLVFWNNAAEELQTKASKFICLNKYINEISK
;
A
#
# COMPACT_ATOMS: atom_id res chain seq x y z
N MET A 1 13.86 9.37 -14.96
CA MET A 1 12.87 8.39 -14.54
C MET A 1 12.59 8.64 -13.07
N GLY A 2 11.40 9.05 -12.72
CA GLY A 2 11.01 9.35 -11.34
C GLY A 2 10.05 8.29 -10.82
N LYS A 3 9.95 8.13 -9.50
CA LYS A 3 9.07 7.16 -8.86
C LYS A 3 7.88 7.84 -8.22
N TYR A 4 6.68 7.32 -8.46
CA TYR A 4 5.43 7.73 -7.86
C TYR A 4 4.87 6.56 -7.04
N VAL A 5 4.81 6.70 -5.73
CA VAL A 5 4.42 5.63 -4.79
C VAL A 5 3.06 5.95 -4.20
N TYR A 6 2.12 5.00 -4.27
CA TYR A 6 0.78 5.12 -3.71
C TYR A 6 0.51 3.95 -2.77
N VAL A 7 0.22 4.24 -1.51
CA VAL A 7 0.09 3.23 -0.44
C VAL A 7 -1.30 3.28 0.19
N ASP A 8 -2.02 2.17 0.17
CA ASP A 8 -3.15 1.94 1.07
C ASP A 8 -2.64 1.39 2.41
N ASN A 9 -2.49 2.30 3.38
CA ASN A 9 -1.96 1.96 4.70
C ASN A 9 -2.81 0.91 5.43
N SER A 10 -4.13 1.01 5.34
CA SER A 10 -5.04 0.09 6.05
C SER A 10 -4.87 -1.32 5.53
N ASN A 11 -4.81 -1.48 4.22
CA ASN A 11 -4.67 -2.76 3.55
C ASN A 11 -3.32 -3.42 3.90
N VAL A 12 -2.21 -2.67 3.78
CA VAL A 12 -0.86 -3.17 4.15
C VAL A 12 -0.77 -3.55 5.63
N TRP A 13 -1.30 -2.71 6.51
CA TRP A 13 -1.17 -2.90 7.96
C TRP A 13 -2.03 -4.04 8.49
N ILE A 14 -3.28 -4.16 8.01
CA ILE A 14 -4.18 -5.23 8.44
C ILE A 14 -3.63 -6.59 7.98
N GLU A 15 -3.30 -6.72 6.70
CA GLU A 15 -2.73 -7.95 6.16
C GLU A 15 -1.38 -8.30 6.80
N GLY A 16 -0.54 -7.32 7.06
CA GLY A 16 0.75 -7.51 7.70
C GLY A 16 0.66 -8.16 9.08
N LYS A 17 -0.40 -7.89 9.86
CA LYS A 17 -0.62 -8.56 11.15
C LYS A 17 -0.88 -10.06 11.01
N TYR A 18 -1.60 -10.47 9.96
CA TYR A 18 -1.85 -11.88 9.68
C TYR A 18 -0.57 -12.56 9.18
N HIS A 19 0.18 -11.92 8.30
CA HIS A 19 1.46 -12.42 7.83
C HIS A 19 2.51 -12.51 8.95
N SER A 20 2.53 -11.54 9.86
CA SER A 20 3.41 -11.58 11.04
C SER A 20 3.04 -12.74 11.99
N ALA A 21 1.75 -13.05 12.15
CA ALA A 21 1.33 -14.21 12.92
C ALA A 21 1.83 -15.54 12.32
N VAL A 22 1.83 -15.64 10.98
CA VAL A 22 2.41 -16.80 10.28
C VAL A 22 3.93 -16.85 10.45
N ASP A 23 4.62 -15.74 10.26
CA ASP A 23 6.09 -15.66 10.39
C ASP A 23 6.57 -16.03 11.80
N LYS A 24 5.79 -15.65 12.82
CA LYS A 24 6.03 -16.02 14.23
C LYS A 24 5.57 -17.43 14.61
N GLY A 25 5.04 -18.20 13.67
CA GLY A 25 4.56 -19.56 13.91
C GLY A 25 3.30 -19.66 14.78
N MET A 26 2.53 -18.58 14.93
CA MET A 26 1.26 -18.58 15.66
C MET A 26 0.18 -19.38 14.91
N VAL A 27 0.28 -19.48 13.59
CA VAL A 27 -0.62 -20.18 12.69
C VAL A 27 0.14 -20.66 11.46
N ALA A 28 -0.34 -21.71 10.80
CA ALA A 28 0.39 -22.39 9.72
C ALA A 28 0.47 -21.58 8.41
N ASN A 29 -0.58 -20.84 8.08
CA ASN A 29 -0.68 -20.05 6.85
C ASN A 29 -1.67 -18.89 7.00
N VAL A 30 -1.64 -17.94 6.05
CA VAL A 30 -2.46 -16.73 6.10
C VAL A 30 -3.96 -17.00 5.97
N TYR A 31 -4.37 -18.06 5.26
CA TYR A 31 -5.79 -18.42 5.11
C TYR A 31 -6.38 -18.90 6.44
N ASP A 32 -5.64 -19.75 7.16
CA ASP A 32 -6.01 -20.18 8.50
C ASP A 32 -5.98 -18.99 9.48
N ALA A 33 -5.02 -18.08 9.36
CA ALA A 33 -4.95 -16.86 10.14
C ALA A 33 -6.24 -16.00 9.99
N HIS A 34 -6.69 -15.79 8.77
CA HIS A 34 -7.94 -15.05 8.50
C HIS A 34 -9.17 -15.81 9.00
N ARG A 35 -9.29 -17.11 8.69
CA ARG A 35 -10.43 -17.94 9.11
C ARG A 35 -10.60 -17.92 10.62
N ASP A 36 -9.51 -18.08 11.36
CA ASP A 36 -9.51 -18.24 12.81
C ASP A 36 -9.27 -16.91 13.56
N GLN A 37 -9.15 -15.78 12.82
CA GLN A 37 -8.89 -14.44 13.32
C GLN A 37 -7.62 -14.33 14.18
N ILE A 38 -6.58 -15.12 13.82
CA ILE A 38 -5.29 -15.14 14.50
C ILE A 38 -4.36 -14.12 13.84
N CYS A 39 -4.07 -13.04 14.54
CA CYS A 39 -3.18 -11.98 14.05
C CYS A 39 -2.23 -11.48 15.13
N ASP A 40 -1.06 -11.02 14.73
CA ASP A 40 -0.08 -10.37 15.60
C ASP A 40 -0.50 -8.92 15.86
N MET A 41 -1.36 -8.71 16.85
CA MET A 41 -1.98 -7.41 17.14
C MET A 41 -0.99 -6.25 17.30
N PRO A 42 0.16 -6.39 18.00
CA PRO A 42 1.13 -5.32 18.15
C PRO A 42 1.97 -5.03 16.90
N TRP A 43 1.91 -5.90 15.87
CA TRP A 43 2.73 -5.70 14.68
C TRP A 43 2.42 -4.37 13.99
N ALA A 44 3.47 -3.69 13.62
CA ALA A 44 3.43 -2.49 12.81
C ALA A 44 4.67 -2.41 11.93
N TYR A 45 4.56 -1.76 10.79
CA TYR A 45 5.68 -1.52 9.92
C TYR A 45 6.24 -0.11 10.06
N ASP A 46 7.49 0.06 9.69
CA ASP A 46 8.16 1.35 9.57
C ASP A 46 7.90 1.95 8.18
N PHE A 47 7.41 3.19 8.14
CA PHE A 47 7.06 3.87 6.89
C PHE A 47 8.26 4.08 5.96
N GLY A 48 9.42 4.41 6.52
CA GLY A 48 10.64 4.63 5.73
C GLY A 48 11.19 3.33 5.16
N LYS A 49 11.17 2.25 5.94
CA LYS A 49 11.60 0.93 5.49
C LYS A 49 10.66 0.38 4.40
N LEU A 50 9.33 0.53 4.54
CA LEU A 50 8.40 0.15 3.49
C LEU A 50 8.66 0.93 2.20
N LEU A 51 8.87 2.25 2.30
CA LEU A 51 9.18 3.10 1.16
C LEU A 51 10.48 2.67 0.48
N ASN A 52 11.51 2.34 1.26
CA ASN A 52 12.78 1.83 0.75
C ASN A 52 12.61 0.51 -0.01
N VAL A 53 11.86 -0.44 0.54
CA VAL A 53 11.55 -1.72 -0.12
C VAL A 53 10.74 -1.48 -1.40
N ALA A 54 9.71 -0.63 -1.37
CA ALA A 54 8.90 -0.30 -2.53
C ALA A 54 9.73 0.34 -3.65
N CYS A 55 10.71 1.17 -3.30
CA CYS A 55 11.64 1.81 -4.23
C CYS A 55 12.89 0.97 -4.55
N GLU A 56 12.96 -0.29 -4.09
CA GLU A 56 14.10 -1.20 -4.29
C GLU A 56 15.46 -0.61 -3.84
N GLY A 57 15.45 0.07 -2.70
CA GLY A 57 16.63 0.68 -2.10
C GLY A 57 17.00 2.06 -2.65
N ASP A 58 16.36 2.52 -3.73
CA ASP A 58 16.63 3.84 -4.30
C ASP A 58 15.41 4.77 -4.19
N THR A 59 15.38 5.56 -3.13
CA THR A 59 14.39 6.61 -2.91
C THR A 59 14.82 7.97 -3.47
N SER A 60 16.02 8.09 -4.02
CA SER A 60 16.56 9.39 -4.50
C SER A 60 15.83 9.93 -5.72
N THR A 61 15.21 9.04 -6.50
CA THR A 61 14.42 9.38 -7.69
C THR A 61 12.93 9.53 -7.41
N MET A 62 12.51 9.40 -6.14
CA MET A 62 11.11 9.55 -5.75
C MET A 62 10.63 10.99 -5.96
N LYS A 63 9.62 11.15 -6.79
CA LYS A 63 8.97 12.43 -7.06
C LYS A 63 7.77 12.68 -6.13
N ARG A 64 7.04 11.61 -5.81
CA ARG A 64 5.87 11.68 -4.94
C ARG A 64 5.64 10.36 -4.22
N ALA A 65 5.31 10.42 -2.94
CA ALA A 65 4.82 9.28 -2.17
C ALA A 65 3.53 9.67 -1.46
N VAL A 66 2.45 8.95 -1.71
CA VAL A 66 1.13 9.18 -1.14
C VAL A 66 0.77 8.03 -0.22
N LEU A 67 0.37 8.36 1.01
CA LEU A 67 -0.13 7.39 1.97
C LEU A 67 -1.59 7.69 2.28
N TYR A 68 -2.46 6.75 1.97
CA TYR A 68 -3.86 6.79 2.30
C TYR A 68 -4.14 5.97 3.55
N GLY A 69 -4.80 6.57 4.54
CA GLY A 69 -5.15 5.88 5.77
C GLY A 69 -6.44 6.36 6.40
N SER A 70 -7.12 5.50 7.15
CA SER A 70 -8.28 5.90 7.94
C SER A 70 -7.82 6.54 9.25
N ARG A 71 -8.33 7.70 9.60
CA ARG A 71 -8.02 8.42 10.83
C ARG A 71 -8.70 7.77 12.05
N PRO A 72 -7.98 7.12 12.96
CA PRO A 72 -8.46 6.98 14.35
C PRO A 72 -8.30 8.34 15.03
N THR A 73 -9.17 8.63 15.97
CA THR A 73 -9.39 9.95 16.57
C THR A 73 -8.19 10.56 17.30
N ASP A 74 -7.09 9.86 17.54
CA ASP A 74 -5.96 10.33 18.39
C ASP A 74 -4.56 9.93 17.88
N ASN A 75 -4.34 9.80 16.57
CA ASN A 75 -3.08 9.26 16.04
C ASN A 75 -2.28 10.22 15.16
N ASP A 76 -2.26 11.51 15.50
CA ASP A 76 -1.47 12.50 14.74
C ASP A 76 0.04 12.19 14.75
N SER A 77 0.55 11.55 15.80
CA SER A 77 1.96 11.12 15.87
C SER A 77 2.33 10.08 14.82
N LEU A 78 1.43 9.13 14.51
CA LEU A 78 1.62 8.13 13.46
C LEU A 78 1.73 8.78 12.09
N TRP A 79 0.79 9.68 11.79
CA TRP A 79 0.78 10.39 10.50
C TRP A 79 1.92 11.38 10.34
N ASN A 80 2.38 11.98 11.45
CA ASN A 80 3.58 12.82 11.43
C ASN A 80 4.84 11.98 11.16
N ALA A 81 4.94 10.77 11.67
CA ALA A 81 6.04 9.87 11.34
C ALA A 81 6.07 9.55 9.84
N ALA A 82 4.91 9.31 9.20
CA ALA A 82 4.84 9.10 7.76
C ALA A 82 5.25 10.35 6.97
N ARG A 83 4.78 11.54 7.37
CA ARG A 83 5.17 12.81 6.73
C ARG A 83 6.67 13.09 6.84
N ASN A 84 7.29 12.76 7.96
CA ASN A 84 8.72 12.96 8.20
C ASN A 84 9.62 12.12 7.26
N VAL A 85 9.12 11.02 6.74
CA VAL A 85 9.83 10.20 5.75
C VAL A 85 9.44 10.50 4.29
N GLY A 86 8.60 11.53 4.08
CA GLY A 86 8.32 12.06 2.75
C GLY A 86 6.96 11.69 2.17
N TYR A 87 6.05 11.08 2.93
CA TYR A 87 4.69 10.83 2.46
C TYR A 87 3.79 12.08 2.53
N GLU A 88 3.02 12.30 1.48
CA GLU A 88 1.79 13.07 1.53
C GLU A 88 0.70 12.20 2.14
N VAL A 89 0.20 12.55 3.33
CA VAL A 89 -0.74 11.71 4.08
C VAL A 89 -2.16 12.22 3.91
N PHE A 90 -3.04 11.37 3.39
CA PHE A 90 -4.47 11.62 3.25
C PHE A 90 -5.25 10.75 4.23
N THR A 91 -5.93 11.39 5.17
CA THR A 91 -6.75 10.73 6.19
C THR A 91 -8.16 11.29 6.18
N PRO A 92 -9.08 10.78 5.34
CA PRO A 92 -10.46 11.22 5.34
C PRO A 92 -11.11 10.94 6.70
N MET A 93 -11.92 11.88 7.18
CA MET A 93 -12.64 11.70 8.44
C MET A 93 -13.62 10.52 8.32
N ARG A 94 -13.55 9.56 9.24
CA ARG A 94 -14.53 8.48 9.37
C ARG A 94 -15.88 9.07 9.78
N ASN A 95 -16.82 9.12 8.86
CA ASN A 95 -18.22 9.25 9.23
C ASN A 95 -18.73 7.90 9.71
N VAL A 96 -19.40 7.90 10.89
CA VAL A 96 -19.85 6.71 11.65
C VAL A 96 -20.74 5.73 10.84
N LYS A 97 -21.28 6.13 9.71
CA LYS A 97 -22.19 5.31 8.87
C LYS A 97 -21.63 4.80 7.53
N ASN A 98 -20.41 5.20 7.11
CA ASN A 98 -19.84 4.81 5.81
C ASN A 98 -18.34 4.51 5.95
N ARG A 99 -17.99 3.48 6.72
CA ARG A 99 -16.64 3.26 7.23
C ARG A 99 -15.60 2.83 6.18
N GLU A 100 -15.94 2.18 5.11
CA GLU A 100 -14.99 1.57 4.18
C GLU A 100 -14.95 2.21 2.78
N LYS A 101 -16.09 2.49 2.17
CA LYS A 101 -16.17 2.99 0.78
C LYS A 101 -15.45 4.31 0.46
N ARG A 102 -15.05 5.13 1.45
CA ARG A 102 -14.43 6.45 1.20
C ARG A 102 -12.91 6.46 1.25
N VAL A 103 -12.29 5.44 1.83
CA VAL A 103 -10.81 5.33 1.87
C VAL A 103 -10.34 4.84 0.51
N ASP A 104 -10.94 3.76 0.01
CA ASP A 104 -10.61 3.16 -1.28
C ASP A 104 -10.86 4.14 -2.43
N THR A 105 -12.04 4.78 -2.45
CA THR A 105 -12.34 5.83 -3.45
C THR A 105 -11.45 7.06 -3.34
N GLY A 106 -10.88 7.34 -2.17
CA GLY A 106 -9.95 8.44 -1.97
C GLY A 106 -8.57 8.15 -2.54
N PHE A 107 -8.06 6.94 -2.31
CA PHE A 107 -6.81 6.43 -2.88
C PHE A 107 -6.87 6.49 -4.41
N ASP A 108 -7.88 5.85 -4.99
CA ASP A 108 -8.08 5.78 -6.44
C ASP A 108 -8.15 7.18 -7.06
N LYS A 109 -8.87 8.10 -6.40
CA LYS A 109 -9.02 9.47 -6.86
C LYS A 109 -7.70 10.24 -6.96
N GLU A 110 -6.82 10.15 -5.98
CA GLU A 110 -5.53 10.85 -6.03
C GLU A 110 -4.59 10.25 -7.08
N MET A 111 -4.56 8.93 -7.18
CA MET A 111 -3.77 8.22 -8.19
C MET A 111 -4.27 8.55 -9.61
N LEU A 112 -5.58 8.43 -9.87
CA LEU A 112 -6.19 8.74 -11.16
C LEU A 112 -6.04 10.22 -11.53
N LYS A 113 -6.09 11.12 -10.56
CA LYS A 113 -5.84 12.54 -10.77
C LYS A 113 -4.44 12.79 -11.32
N ASP A 114 -3.41 12.14 -10.74
CA ASP A 114 -2.04 12.28 -11.22
C ASP A 114 -1.86 11.65 -12.60
N LEU A 115 -2.50 10.52 -12.84
CA LEU A 115 -2.48 9.82 -14.13
C LEU A 115 -3.07 10.71 -15.24
N TYR A 116 -4.31 11.16 -15.08
CA TYR A 116 -5.05 11.90 -16.11
C TYR A 116 -4.60 13.36 -16.28
N LYS A 117 -3.95 13.96 -15.27
CA LYS A 117 -3.35 15.29 -15.40
C LYS A 117 -1.94 15.27 -15.98
N ASN A 118 -1.47 14.12 -16.44
CA ASN A 118 -0.12 13.93 -16.97
C ASN A 118 0.99 14.39 -16.00
N VAL A 119 0.76 14.25 -14.70
CA VAL A 119 1.77 14.49 -13.67
C VAL A 119 2.85 13.41 -13.74
N ILE A 120 2.43 12.18 -14.04
CA ILE A 120 3.30 11.02 -14.22
C ILE A 120 3.79 11.01 -15.67
N GLY A 121 5.08 11.25 -15.88
CA GLY A 121 5.70 11.24 -17.21
C GLY A 121 5.73 9.85 -17.87
N ALA A 122 6.08 9.81 -19.16
CA ALA A 122 6.14 8.54 -19.91
C ALA A 122 7.19 7.57 -19.36
N ASP A 123 8.31 8.11 -18.87
CA ASP A 123 9.44 7.32 -18.34
C ASP A 123 9.38 7.16 -16.81
N ASP A 124 8.32 7.62 -16.16
CA ASP A 124 8.19 7.53 -14.72
C ASP A 124 7.59 6.19 -14.29
N GLU A 125 8.03 5.68 -13.15
CA GLU A 125 7.57 4.43 -12.54
C GLU A 125 6.40 4.69 -11.59
N ILE A 126 5.33 3.92 -11.76
CA ILE A 126 4.19 3.87 -10.85
C ILE A 126 4.37 2.67 -9.93
N ILE A 127 4.32 2.90 -8.62
CA ILE A 127 4.43 1.87 -7.61
C ILE A 127 3.15 1.87 -6.77
N LEU A 128 2.39 0.78 -6.83
CA LEU A 128 1.16 0.60 -6.07
C LEU A 128 1.39 -0.37 -4.91
N VAL A 129 1.19 0.11 -3.70
CA VAL A 129 1.30 -0.71 -2.47
C VAL A 129 -0.11 -1.01 -1.97
N ILE A 130 -0.76 -1.96 -2.64
CA ILE A 130 -2.15 -2.36 -2.52
C ILE A 130 -2.30 -3.86 -2.73
N GLY A 131 -3.41 -4.46 -2.27
CA GLY A 131 -3.66 -5.89 -2.47
C GLY A 131 -5.10 -6.27 -2.75
N ASP A 132 -6.05 -5.38 -2.44
CA ASP A 132 -7.48 -5.64 -2.60
C ASP A 132 -7.94 -5.51 -4.05
N SER A 133 -8.88 -6.38 -4.44
CA SER A 133 -9.53 -6.35 -5.76
C SER A 133 -10.30 -5.06 -6.04
N ASP A 134 -10.65 -4.29 -5.02
CA ASP A 134 -11.33 -3.00 -5.16
C ASP A 134 -10.50 -1.96 -5.92
N HIS A 135 -9.16 -2.16 -6.00
CA HIS A 135 -8.24 -1.32 -6.76
C HIS A 135 -7.97 -1.78 -8.21
N ILE A 136 -8.63 -2.84 -8.68
CA ILE A 136 -8.51 -3.30 -10.08
C ILE A 136 -8.82 -2.17 -11.08
N PRO A 137 -9.86 -1.32 -10.89
CA PRO A 137 -10.13 -0.21 -11.79
C PRO A 137 -8.96 0.78 -11.95
N VAL A 138 -8.14 0.95 -10.92
CA VAL A 138 -6.92 1.78 -10.99
C VAL A 138 -5.87 1.13 -11.89
N ALA A 139 -5.67 -0.18 -11.75
CA ALA A 139 -4.75 -0.93 -12.59
C ALA A 139 -5.17 -0.88 -14.07
N GLU A 140 -6.47 -1.02 -14.35
CA GLU A 140 -7.05 -0.91 -15.71
C GLU A 140 -6.82 0.49 -16.29
N ALA A 141 -7.06 1.55 -15.52
CA ALA A 141 -6.82 2.92 -15.97
C ALA A 141 -5.34 3.18 -16.31
N ILE A 142 -4.40 2.58 -15.57
CA ILE A 142 -2.96 2.68 -15.89
C ILE A 142 -2.66 2.00 -17.23
N GLU A 143 -3.23 0.81 -17.47
CA GLU A 143 -3.08 0.09 -18.75
C GLU A 143 -3.70 0.86 -19.92
N GLU A 144 -4.90 1.44 -19.75
CA GLU A 144 -5.58 2.26 -20.76
C GLU A 144 -4.75 3.49 -21.16
N GLU A 145 -4.02 4.09 -20.23
CA GLU A 145 -3.08 5.19 -20.50
C GLU A 145 -1.72 4.71 -21.06
N GLY A 146 -1.60 3.42 -21.40
CA GLY A 146 -0.39 2.84 -21.97
C GLY A 146 0.78 2.79 -21.01
N LYS A 147 0.53 2.85 -19.70
CA LYS A 147 1.54 2.81 -18.65
C LYS A 147 1.59 1.45 -17.97
N GLN A 148 2.65 1.23 -17.20
CA GLN A 148 2.85 0.03 -16.40
C GLN A 148 3.02 0.42 -14.92
N PHE A 149 2.82 -0.55 -14.04
CA PHE A 149 3.06 -0.35 -12.61
C PHE A 149 3.77 -1.54 -11.96
N THR A 150 4.49 -1.25 -10.90
CA THR A 150 5.03 -2.22 -9.95
C THR A 150 4.01 -2.41 -8.83
N LEU A 151 3.61 -3.64 -8.58
CA LEU A 151 2.78 -4.01 -7.43
C LEU A 151 3.67 -4.38 -6.25
N VAL A 152 3.38 -3.83 -5.07
CA VAL A 152 4.08 -4.17 -3.81
C VAL A 152 3.03 -4.59 -2.79
N PHE A 153 3.02 -5.85 -2.41
CA PHE A 153 2.07 -6.34 -1.42
C PHE A 153 2.45 -7.72 -0.88
N TRP A 154 1.64 -8.26 0.01
CA TRP A 154 1.76 -9.61 0.52
C TRP A 154 1.41 -10.63 -0.56
N ASN A 155 1.82 -11.90 -0.36
CA ASN A 155 1.63 -12.96 -1.37
C ASN A 155 0.16 -13.31 -1.65
N ASN A 156 -0.78 -12.84 -0.83
CA ASN A 156 -2.23 -12.98 -1.01
C ASN A 156 -2.89 -11.77 -1.70
N ALA A 157 -2.14 -10.92 -2.37
CA ALA A 157 -2.70 -9.89 -3.23
C ALA A 157 -3.65 -10.48 -4.28
N ALA A 158 -4.68 -9.73 -4.67
CA ALA A 158 -5.62 -10.16 -5.70
C ALA A 158 -4.87 -10.62 -6.98
N GLU A 159 -5.21 -11.80 -7.47
CA GLU A 159 -4.52 -12.44 -8.60
C GLU A 159 -4.52 -11.55 -9.86
N GLU A 160 -5.63 -10.86 -10.08
CA GLU A 160 -5.76 -9.95 -11.22
C GLU A 160 -4.80 -8.75 -11.13
N LEU A 161 -4.59 -8.17 -9.94
CA LEU A 161 -3.58 -7.13 -9.73
C LEU A 161 -2.17 -7.65 -10.00
N GLN A 162 -1.86 -8.87 -9.56
CA GLN A 162 -0.56 -9.50 -9.81
C GLN A 162 -0.34 -9.73 -11.31
N THR A 163 -1.38 -10.15 -12.03
CA THR A 163 -1.31 -10.42 -13.47
C THR A 163 -1.13 -9.16 -14.30
N LYS A 164 -1.79 -8.06 -13.92
CA LYS A 164 -1.69 -6.75 -14.59
C LYS A 164 -0.38 -6.01 -14.31
N ALA A 165 0.24 -6.26 -13.18
CA ALA A 165 1.49 -5.62 -12.80
C ALA A 165 2.66 -6.06 -13.69
N SER A 166 3.50 -5.12 -14.13
CA SER A 166 4.75 -5.44 -14.84
C SER A 166 5.79 -6.08 -13.93
N LYS A 167 5.67 -5.84 -12.62
CA LYS A 167 6.53 -6.39 -11.58
C LYS A 167 5.76 -6.55 -10.28
N PHE A 168 6.03 -7.63 -9.55
CA PHE A 168 5.50 -7.86 -8.22
C PHE A 168 6.61 -8.00 -7.17
N ILE A 169 6.60 -7.13 -6.17
CA ILE A 169 7.47 -7.18 -4.99
C ILE A 169 6.68 -7.76 -3.83
N CYS A 170 7.00 -8.99 -3.45
CA CYS A 170 6.30 -9.70 -2.38
C CYS A 170 6.86 -9.32 -1.01
N LEU A 171 6.08 -8.64 -0.17
CA LEU A 171 6.46 -8.15 1.16
C LEU A 171 6.77 -9.26 2.16
N ASN A 172 6.30 -10.50 1.94
CA ASN A 172 6.62 -11.63 2.81
C ASN A 172 8.13 -11.82 3.00
N LYS A 173 8.92 -11.52 1.96
CA LYS A 173 10.39 -11.63 2.01
C LYS A 173 11.04 -10.55 2.88
N TYR A 174 10.33 -9.47 3.13
CA TYR A 174 10.82 -8.25 3.79
C TYR A 174 10.13 -8.01 5.14
N ILE A 175 9.31 -8.95 5.61
CA ILE A 175 8.48 -8.75 6.82
C ILE A 175 9.33 -8.33 8.03
N ASN A 176 10.48 -8.97 8.24
CA ASN A 176 11.39 -8.65 9.34
C ASN A 176 12.16 -7.33 9.10
N GLU A 177 12.42 -6.98 7.84
CA GLU A 177 13.08 -5.73 7.46
C GLU A 177 12.15 -4.54 7.70
N ILE A 178 10.89 -4.62 7.26
CA ILE A 178 9.93 -3.50 7.36
C ILE A 178 9.31 -3.36 8.75
N SER A 179 9.37 -4.37 9.61
CA SER A 179 8.83 -4.32 10.97
C SER A 179 9.50 -3.24 11.84
N LYS A 180 8.70 -2.64 12.75
CA LYS A 180 9.19 -1.72 13.78
C LYS A 180 9.89 -2.44 14.91
#